data_d493a0c475aa8d5994f0aac3a793a67a
#
_entry.id   d493a0c475aa8d5994f0aac3a793a67a
#
_cell.length_a   1.000
_cell.length_b   1.000
_cell.length_c   1.000
_cell.angle_alpha   90.00
_cell.angle_beta   90.00
_cell.angle_gamma   90.00
#
_symmetry.space_group_name_H-M   'P 1'
#
loop_
_entity.id
_entity.type
_entity.pdbx_description
1 polymer ?
#
loop_
_entity_poly.entity_id
_entity_poly.type
_entity_poly.pdbx_seq_one_letter_code
_entity_poly.pdbx_strand_id
1 'polypeptide(L)'
;MSRAIPVRPKDWMCFQCRRCVGCCRDLEGQLMLEPLDAYRLARCLRDRGEAGSIHDVYERYAHTDLLEGRLPIYLMNTVGDDHACVLLKDGRCSAYEGRPSVCRIYPLSVRPGQRGKPFEYYRCVDQHAAHFSDGKMQVKDWLHENFSRESREFWAAEGSALPTLGCLLNKLDAGKLRASLFQILYYRYYNYELDLPFLPQYQKNMAALEQFLRQRLGEV
;
A
#
# COMPACT_ATOMS: atom_id res chain seq x y z
N MET A 1 -6.09 17.07 -0.57
CA MET A 1 -4.80 16.39 -0.21
C MET A 1 -4.38 16.87 1.16
N SER A 2 -4.20 15.99 2.13
CA SER A 2 -3.69 16.36 3.45
C SER A 2 -2.25 16.88 3.33
N ARG A 3 -1.97 17.96 4.06
CA ARG A 3 -0.65 18.58 4.08
C ARG A 3 0.34 17.68 4.79
N ALA A 4 1.46 17.37 4.15
CA ALA A 4 2.52 16.55 4.71
C ALA A 4 3.84 17.33 4.69
N ILE A 5 4.60 17.23 5.78
CA ILE A 5 5.93 17.85 5.92
C ILE A 5 7.02 16.79 5.94
N PRO A 6 8.18 17.03 5.30
CA PRO A 6 9.30 16.10 5.36
C PRO A 6 9.84 15.99 6.78
N VAL A 7 10.20 14.78 7.18
CA VAL A 7 10.80 14.48 8.49
C VAL A 7 11.98 13.54 8.34
N ARG A 8 12.92 13.60 9.30
CA ARG A 8 14.08 12.72 9.36
C ARG A 8 13.92 11.70 10.49
N PRO A 9 14.61 10.57 10.44
CA PRO A 9 14.54 9.55 11.49
C PRO A 9 14.84 10.06 12.90
N LYS A 10 15.70 11.07 13.04
CA LYS A 10 16.08 11.66 14.34
C LYS A 10 15.17 12.81 14.79
N ASP A 11 14.23 13.24 13.95
CA ASP A 11 13.31 14.31 14.33
C ASP A 11 12.34 13.80 15.38
N TRP A 12 11.93 14.72 16.27
CA TRP A 12 10.92 14.43 17.28
C TRP A 12 9.52 14.74 16.74
N MET A 13 8.59 13.91 17.09
CA MET A 13 7.17 14.14 16.85
C MET A 13 6.37 13.88 18.11
N CYS A 14 5.29 14.62 18.29
CA CYS A 14 4.28 14.32 19.28
C CYS A 14 3.20 13.51 18.58
N PHE A 15 3.00 12.27 19.01
CA PHE A 15 1.95 11.40 18.50
C PHE A 15 1.72 10.23 19.44
N GLN A 16 0.45 9.94 19.71
CA GLN A 16 0.03 8.74 20.42
C GLN A 16 -1.21 8.17 19.74
N CYS A 17 -1.14 6.93 19.27
CA CYS A 17 -2.30 6.25 18.73
C CYS A 17 -3.27 5.89 19.86
N ARG A 18 -4.42 6.56 19.88
CA ARG A 18 -5.50 6.31 20.85
C ARG A 18 -6.57 5.35 20.31
N ARG A 19 -6.36 4.78 19.12
CA ARG A 19 -7.34 3.94 18.40
C ARG A 19 -8.71 4.61 18.27
N CYS A 20 -8.75 5.92 18.17
CA CYS A 20 -9.98 6.72 18.07
C CYS A 20 -10.63 6.66 16.68
N VAL A 21 -10.06 5.88 15.76
CA VAL A 21 -10.49 5.66 14.37
C VAL A 21 -10.62 6.92 13.50
N GLY A 22 -10.14 8.05 13.96
CA GLY A 22 -10.15 9.27 13.16
C GLY A 22 -9.41 9.12 11.83
N CYS A 23 -8.25 8.45 11.81
CA CYS A 23 -7.51 8.13 10.60
C CYS A 23 -8.18 7.05 9.70
N CYS A 24 -9.36 6.55 10.08
CA CYS A 24 -10.15 5.61 9.28
C CYS A 24 -11.34 6.30 8.62
N ARG A 25 -11.43 7.63 8.61
CA ARG A 25 -12.48 8.45 8.01
C ARG A 25 -11.90 9.40 7.00
N ASP A 26 -12.74 9.96 6.13
CA ASP A 26 -12.34 10.85 5.03
C ASP A 26 -11.27 10.21 4.12
N LEU A 27 -11.46 8.93 3.78
CA LEU A 27 -10.48 8.12 3.04
C LEU A 27 -10.81 7.91 1.57
N GLU A 28 -11.82 8.57 1.02
CA GLU A 28 -12.21 8.39 -0.38
C GLU A 28 -11.01 8.60 -1.31
N GLY A 29 -10.69 7.57 -2.11
CA GLY A 29 -9.58 7.59 -3.07
C GLY A 29 -8.17 7.76 -2.48
N GLN A 30 -8.00 7.67 -1.16
CA GLN A 30 -6.72 8.00 -0.52
C GLN A 30 -5.91 6.76 -0.09
N LEU A 31 -6.57 5.63 0.15
CA LEU A 31 -5.93 4.47 0.72
C LEU A 31 -5.66 3.41 -0.37
N MET A 32 -4.46 3.46 -0.94
CA MET A 32 -4.00 2.44 -1.87
C MET A 32 -3.71 1.13 -1.11
N LEU A 33 -4.23 0.03 -1.63
CA LEU A 33 -3.98 -1.31 -1.11
C LEU A 33 -2.88 -1.97 -1.93
N GLU A 34 -1.67 -1.93 -1.39
CA GLU A 34 -0.50 -2.51 -2.03
C GLU A 34 -0.54 -4.06 -2.01
N PRO A 35 0.18 -4.74 -2.92
CA PRO A 35 0.20 -6.21 -2.96
C PRO A 35 0.52 -6.88 -1.62
N LEU A 36 1.51 -6.37 -0.88
CA LEU A 36 1.85 -6.88 0.46
C LEU A 36 0.72 -6.66 1.47
N ASP A 37 0.00 -5.54 1.34
CA ASP A 37 -1.09 -5.21 2.26
C ASP A 37 -2.28 -6.15 2.04
N ALA A 38 -2.64 -6.41 0.78
CA ALA A 38 -3.68 -7.38 0.44
C ALA A 38 -3.31 -8.80 0.88
N TYR A 39 -2.06 -9.22 0.69
CA TYR A 39 -1.55 -10.50 1.16
C TYR A 39 -1.68 -10.64 2.68
N ARG A 40 -1.28 -9.64 3.46
CA ARG A 40 -1.39 -9.64 4.93
C ARG A 40 -2.83 -9.60 5.41
N LEU A 41 -3.66 -8.82 4.73
CA LEU A 41 -5.08 -8.75 5.04
C LEU A 41 -5.76 -10.08 4.77
N ALA A 42 -5.46 -10.74 3.63
CA ALA A 42 -5.98 -12.06 3.31
C ALA A 42 -5.61 -13.11 4.35
N ARG A 43 -4.35 -13.14 4.79
CA ARG A 43 -3.91 -14.04 5.87
C ARG A 43 -4.65 -13.78 7.17
N CYS A 44 -4.76 -12.51 7.57
CA CYS A 44 -5.46 -12.11 8.79
C CYS A 44 -6.94 -12.51 8.77
N LEU A 45 -7.61 -12.38 7.63
CA LEU A 45 -9.01 -12.75 7.47
C LEU A 45 -9.19 -14.27 7.36
N ARG A 46 -8.28 -14.98 6.67
CA ARG A 46 -8.27 -16.44 6.60
C ARG A 46 -8.15 -17.07 7.97
N ASP A 47 -7.25 -16.59 8.80
CA ASP A 47 -7.02 -17.08 10.16
C ASP A 47 -8.27 -16.93 11.06
N ARG A 48 -9.23 -16.11 10.64
CA ARG A 48 -10.54 -15.92 11.30
C ARG A 48 -11.70 -16.61 10.59
N GLY A 49 -11.45 -17.28 9.46
CA GLY A 49 -12.50 -17.89 8.64
C GLY A 49 -13.37 -16.89 7.87
N GLU A 50 -12.91 -15.64 7.71
CA GLU A 50 -13.68 -14.56 7.05
C GLU A 50 -13.41 -14.43 5.54
N ALA A 51 -12.23 -14.84 5.08
CA ALA A 51 -11.84 -14.85 3.65
C ALA A 51 -10.87 -15.98 3.39
N GLY A 52 -10.94 -16.57 2.19
CA GLY A 52 -10.10 -17.71 1.83
C GLY A 52 -8.87 -17.34 1.00
N SER A 53 -8.89 -16.18 0.34
CA SER A 53 -7.92 -15.84 -0.69
C SER A 53 -7.64 -14.35 -0.79
N ILE A 54 -6.60 -14.00 -1.53
CA ILE A 54 -6.28 -12.62 -1.89
C ILE A 54 -7.37 -12.01 -2.81
N HIS A 55 -7.99 -12.87 -3.64
CA HIS A 55 -9.09 -12.46 -4.50
C HIS A 55 -10.28 -11.95 -3.68
N ASP A 56 -10.65 -12.66 -2.59
CA ASP A 56 -11.72 -12.23 -1.69
C ASP A 56 -11.45 -10.86 -1.10
N VAL A 57 -10.18 -10.52 -0.83
CA VAL A 57 -9.80 -9.22 -0.30
C VAL A 57 -10.07 -8.11 -1.31
N TYR A 58 -9.62 -8.29 -2.55
CA TYR A 58 -9.84 -7.28 -3.57
C TYR A 58 -11.33 -7.13 -3.92
N GLU A 59 -12.06 -8.24 -4.05
CA GLU A 59 -13.47 -8.21 -4.39
C GLU A 59 -14.33 -7.54 -3.32
N ARG A 60 -14.05 -7.81 -2.05
CA ARG A 60 -14.92 -7.33 -0.94
C ARG A 60 -14.52 -5.97 -0.39
N TYR A 61 -13.24 -5.62 -0.42
CA TYR A 61 -12.72 -4.49 0.34
C TYR A 61 -12.05 -3.42 -0.51
N ALA A 62 -11.92 -3.62 -1.83
CA ALA A 62 -11.25 -2.67 -2.70
C ALA A 62 -11.94 -2.55 -4.07
N HIS A 63 -11.60 -1.50 -4.79
CA HIS A 63 -11.96 -1.32 -6.20
C HIS A 63 -10.73 -0.92 -6.98
N THR A 64 -10.77 -1.16 -8.30
CA THR A 64 -9.69 -0.79 -9.21
C THR A 64 -9.79 0.67 -9.63
N ASP A 65 -8.64 1.33 -9.76
CA ASP A 65 -8.48 2.62 -10.40
C ASP A 65 -7.22 2.58 -11.30
N LEU A 66 -6.98 3.61 -12.08
CA LEU A 66 -5.80 3.73 -12.95
C LEU A 66 -4.92 4.90 -12.50
N LEU A 67 -3.76 4.59 -11.95
CA LEU A 67 -2.75 5.60 -11.68
C LEU A 67 -2.22 6.16 -13.02
N GLU A 68 -2.34 7.49 -13.19
CA GLU A 68 -1.98 8.20 -14.42
C GLU A 68 -2.62 7.60 -15.69
N GLY A 69 -3.79 6.97 -15.56
CA GLY A 69 -4.53 6.36 -16.66
C GLY A 69 -3.88 5.09 -17.25
N ARG A 70 -2.86 4.53 -16.62
CA ARG A 70 -2.07 3.42 -17.18
C ARG A 70 -1.84 2.23 -16.24
N LEU A 71 -1.43 2.49 -15.01
CA LEU A 71 -1.15 1.42 -14.06
C LEU A 71 -2.39 1.12 -13.23
N PRO A 72 -2.98 -0.07 -13.33
CA PRO A 72 -4.07 -0.45 -12.45
C PRO A 72 -3.58 -0.55 -11.01
N ILE A 73 -4.32 0.07 -10.12
CA ILE A 73 -4.12 0.07 -8.67
C ILE A 73 -5.40 -0.36 -7.98
N TYR A 74 -5.29 -0.75 -6.72
CA TYR A 74 -6.44 -1.00 -5.86
C TYR A 74 -6.53 0.07 -4.78
N LEU A 75 -7.72 0.62 -4.61
CA LEU A 75 -8.07 1.54 -3.54
C LEU A 75 -9.04 0.86 -2.58
N MET A 76 -8.84 1.06 -1.28
CA MET A 76 -9.78 0.54 -0.27
C MET A 76 -11.14 1.19 -0.43
N ASN A 77 -12.19 0.38 -0.35
CA ASN A 77 -13.56 0.86 -0.34
C ASN A 77 -13.85 1.66 0.92
N THR A 78 -14.69 2.66 0.77
CA THR A 78 -15.22 3.48 1.85
C THR A 78 -16.74 3.36 1.94
N VAL A 79 -17.32 3.65 3.10
CA VAL A 79 -18.73 3.58 3.38
C VAL A 79 -19.22 4.83 4.11
N GLY A 80 -20.50 5.17 3.91
CA GLY A 80 -21.14 6.32 4.55
C GLY A 80 -20.67 7.68 4.02
N ASP A 81 -21.32 8.73 4.49
CA ASP A 81 -21.07 10.11 4.06
C ASP A 81 -19.72 10.65 4.55
N ASP A 82 -19.15 10.02 5.56
CA ASP A 82 -17.84 10.35 6.13
C ASP A 82 -16.70 9.53 5.49
N HIS A 83 -16.99 8.84 4.38
CA HIS A 83 -16.01 8.03 3.65
C HIS A 83 -15.14 7.16 4.56
N ALA A 84 -15.77 6.49 5.53
CA ALA A 84 -15.08 5.63 6.47
C ALA A 84 -14.55 4.37 5.77
N CYS A 85 -13.40 3.87 6.22
CA CYS A 85 -12.84 2.61 5.74
C CYS A 85 -13.85 1.45 5.90
N VAL A 86 -14.04 0.65 4.87
CA VAL A 86 -14.96 -0.52 4.89
C VAL A 86 -14.64 -1.54 6.01
N LEU A 87 -13.40 -1.54 6.50
CA LEU A 87 -12.96 -2.36 7.64
C LEU A 87 -13.28 -1.74 9.00
N LEU A 88 -13.84 -0.53 9.04
CA LEU A 88 -14.25 0.10 10.28
C LEU A 88 -15.63 -0.45 10.70
N LYS A 89 -15.66 -1.27 11.75
CA LYS A 89 -16.88 -1.88 12.31
C LYS A 89 -16.93 -1.62 13.81
N ASP A 90 -18.07 -1.23 14.33
CA ASP A 90 -18.29 -0.99 15.77
C ASP A 90 -17.22 -0.10 16.43
N GLY A 91 -16.81 0.97 15.74
CA GLY A 91 -15.80 1.89 16.23
C GLY A 91 -14.38 1.31 16.32
N ARG A 92 -14.07 0.23 15.59
CA ARG A 92 -12.76 -0.43 15.56
C ARG A 92 -12.41 -0.89 14.15
N CYS A 93 -11.10 -0.97 13.85
CA CYS A 93 -10.65 -1.67 12.67
C CYS A 93 -10.87 -3.18 12.85
N SER A 94 -11.75 -3.77 12.05
CA SER A 94 -12.05 -5.22 12.11
C SER A 94 -10.86 -6.09 11.72
N ALA A 95 -9.89 -5.56 10.99
CA ALA A 95 -8.67 -6.26 10.57
C ALA A 95 -7.40 -5.57 11.11
N TYR A 96 -7.40 -5.15 12.38
CA TYR A 96 -6.31 -4.35 12.95
C TYR A 96 -4.92 -4.96 12.77
N GLU A 97 -4.78 -6.28 12.93
CA GLU A 97 -3.49 -6.97 12.74
C GLU A 97 -3.09 -7.08 11.26
N GLY A 98 -4.05 -7.17 10.37
CA GLY A 98 -3.86 -7.19 8.91
C GLY A 98 -3.92 -5.81 8.25
N ARG A 99 -3.99 -4.72 9.04
CA ARG A 99 -4.14 -3.37 8.47
C ARG A 99 -3.03 -3.00 7.50
N PRO A 100 -3.35 -2.23 6.44
CA PRO A 100 -2.37 -1.79 5.44
C PRO A 100 -1.17 -1.05 6.04
N SER A 101 -0.05 -1.07 5.34
CA SER A 101 1.21 -0.45 5.76
C SER A 101 1.05 1.04 6.05
N VAL A 102 0.28 1.77 5.24
CA VAL A 102 0.00 3.20 5.47
C VAL A 102 -0.75 3.45 6.78
N CYS A 103 -1.67 2.54 7.16
CA CYS A 103 -2.38 2.61 8.45
C CYS A 103 -1.46 2.31 9.63
N ARG A 104 -0.47 1.41 9.43
CA ARG A 104 0.49 1.04 10.48
C ARG A 104 1.42 2.18 10.81
N ILE A 105 1.94 2.85 9.78
CA ILE A 105 2.93 3.93 9.96
C ILE A 105 2.30 5.31 10.20
N TYR A 106 0.95 5.46 10.06
CA TYR A 106 0.31 6.75 10.35
C TYR A 106 0.79 7.32 11.72
N PRO A 107 1.12 8.59 11.84
CA PRO A 107 0.89 9.71 10.93
C PRO A 107 2.02 9.93 9.90
N LEU A 108 2.88 8.95 9.71
CA LEU A 108 3.95 9.02 8.72
C LEU A 108 3.47 8.44 7.39
N SER A 109 4.12 8.90 6.33
CA SER A 109 4.12 8.26 5.02
C SER A 109 5.55 8.07 4.54
N VAL A 110 5.76 7.09 3.66
CA VAL A 110 7.06 6.76 3.10
C VAL A 110 7.00 6.87 1.59
N ARG A 111 8.10 7.36 0.99
CA ARG A 111 8.31 7.34 -0.46
C ARG A 111 9.67 6.73 -0.75
N PRO A 112 9.87 6.16 -1.95
CA PRO A 112 11.21 5.81 -2.41
C PRO A 112 12.12 7.02 -2.31
N GLY A 113 13.31 6.83 -1.76
CA GLY A 113 14.26 7.90 -1.56
C GLY A 113 14.97 8.29 -2.86
N GLN A 114 15.52 9.49 -2.88
CA GLN A 114 16.34 10.00 -3.97
C GLN A 114 17.81 10.08 -3.54
N ARG A 115 18.72 10.16 -4.52
CA ARG A 115 20.16 10.41 -4.29
C ARG A 115 20.81 9.43 -3.29
N GLY A 116 20.53 8.13 -3.45
CA GLY A 116 21.14 7.07 -2.63
C GLY A 116 20.51 6.86 -1.24
N LYS A 117 19.43 7.56 -0.92
CA LYS A 117 18.64 7.29 0.27
C LYS A 117 17.59 6.22 -0.04
N PRO A 118 17.43 5.20 0.80
CA PRO A 118 16.43 4.16 0.55
C PRO A 118 14.99 4.70 0.64
N PHE A 119 14.73 5.63 1.57
CA PHE A 119 13.41 6.19 1.82
C PHE A 119 13.45 7.66 2.19
N GLU A 120 12.37 8.37 1.87
CA GLU A 120 12.01 9.68 2.40
C GLU A 120 10.73 9.55 3.23
N TYR A 121 10.70 10.25 4.36
CA TYR A 121 9.58 10.19 5.29
C TYR A 121 8.88 11.53 5.38
N TYR A 122 7.56 11.47 5.48
CA TYR A 122 6.71 12.64 5.62
C TYR A 122 5.74 12.44 6.77
N ARG A 123 5.39 13.49 7.48
CA ARG A 123 4.39 13.48 8.54
C ARG A 123 3.15 14.26 8.10
N CYS A 124 1.98 13.65 8.20
CA CYS A 124 0.69 14.33 8.04
C CYS A 124 0.50 15.34 9.18
N VAL A 125 0.05 16.55 8.87
CA VAL A 125 -0.14 17.64 9.85
C VAL A 125 -1.57 18.18 9.92
N ASP A 126 -2.43 17.76 9.01
CA ASP A 126 -3.76 18.38 8.84
C ASP A 126 -4.89 17.60 9.50
N GLN A 127 -4.64 16.37 9.96
CA GLN A 127 -5.70 15.52 10.48
C GLN A 127 -5.53 15.24 11.98
N HIS A 128 -6.64 15.37 12.71
CA HIS A 128 -6.77 14.96 14.10
C HIS A 128 -5.72 15.59 15.04
N ALA A 129 -5.74 16.91 15.17
CA ALA A 129 -4.82 17.68 16.01
C ALA A 129 -4.66 17.10 17.43
N ALA A 130 -5.71 16.50 18.00
CA ALA A 130 -5.66 15.85 19.30
C ALA A 130 -4.65 14.68 19.38
N HIS A 131 -4.29 14.07 18.26
CA HIS A 131 -3.27 13.01 18.22
C HIS A 131 -1.84 13.53 18.35
N PHE A 132 -1.63 14.81 18.12
CA PHE A 132 -0.30 15.43 18.11
C PHE A 132 0.01 16.20 19.39
N SER A 133 -0.88 16.18 20.38
CA SER A 133 -0.69 16.85 21.67
C SER A 133 0.07 16.00 22.68
N ASP A 134 0.01 14.67 22.55
CA ASP A 134 0.54 13.73 23.53
C ASP A 134 1.63 12.84 22.94
N GLY A 135 2.47 12.29 23.84
CA GLY A 135 3.47 11.29 23.47
C GLY A 135 4.60 11.85 22.60
N LYS A 136 5.75 12.17 23.19
CA LYS A 136 6.94 12.62 22.48
C LYS A 136 7.82 11.42 22.11
N MET A 137 8.07 11.19 20.81
CA MET A 137 8.94 10.10 20.34
C MET A 137 9.76 10.53 19.13
N GLN A 138 10.84 9.79 18.84
CA GLN A 138 11.55 10.00 17.58
C GLN A 138 10.89 9.23 16.43
N VAL A 139 10.95 9.81 15.23
CA VAL A 139 10.43 9.18 14.02
C VAL A 139 11.00 7.77 13.82
N LYS A 140 12.31 7.56 14.09
CA LYS A 140 12.95 6.24 13.96
C LYS A 140 12.33 5.20 14.88
N ASP A 141 11.94 5.58 16.11
CA ASP A 141 11.40 4.63 17.08
C ASP A 141 10.00 4.18 16.63
N TRP A 142 9.17 5.12 16.20
CA TRP A 142 7.87 4.81 15.60
C TRP A 142 7.99 3.90 14.36
N LEU A 143 8.95 4.21 13.46
CA LEU A 143 9.19 3.38 12.28
C LEU A 143 9.74 1.99 12.65
N HIS A 144 10.54 1.87 13.69
CA HIS A 144 11.05 0.58 14.15
C HIS A 144 9.91 -0.33 14.62
N GLU A 145 8.93 0.23 15.32
CA GLU A 145 7.78 -0.51 15.84
C GLU A 145 6.73 -0.84 14.77
N ASN A 146 6.51 0.07 13.81
CA ASN A 146 5.35 0.01 12.91
C ASN A 146 5.69 -0.27 11.45
N PHE A 147 6.94 -0.15 11.04
CA PHE A 147 7.42 -0.41 9.69
C PHE A 147 8.36 -1.63 9.70
N SER A 148 7.79 -2.82 9.55
CA SER A 148 8.51 -4.08 9.67
C SER A 148 9.64 -4.23 8.64
N ARG A 149 10.55 -5.18 8.89
CA ARG A 149 11.62 -5.52 7.94
C ARG A 149 11.02 -5.92 6.58
N GLU A 150 10.02 -6.81 6.56
CA GLU A 150 9.34 -7.23 5.34
C GLU A 150 8.73 -6.05 4.58
N SER A 151 8.11 -5.08 5.29
CA SER A 151 7.59 -3.87 4.67
C SER A 151 8.69 -3.04 4.00
N ARG A 152 9.85 -2.89 4.65
CA ARG A 152 10.99 -2.14 4.09
C ARG A 152 11.58 -2.83 2.87
N GLU A 153 11.73 -4.14 2.92
CA GLU A 153 12.22 -4.94 1.79
C GLU A 153 11.26 -4.88 0.60
N PHE A 154 9.95 -4.98 0.86
CA PHE A 154 8.93 -4.80 -0.18
C PHE A 154 8.97 -3.39 -0.78
N TRP A 155 8.96 -2.34 0.03
CA TRP A 155 8.96 -0.97 -0.47
C TRP A 155 10.25 -0.62 -1.22
N ALA A 156 11.40 -1.22 -0.86
CA ALA A 156 12.64 -1.09 -1.61
C ALA A 156 12.54 -1.79 -2.98
N ALA A 157 11.98 -3.00 -3.02
CA ALA A 157 11.75 -3.74 -4.26
C ALA A 157 10.75 -3.02 -5.17
N GLU A 158 9.66 -2.52 -4.60
CA GLU A 158 8.63 -1.73 -5.28
C GLU A 158 9.21 -0.44 -5.88
N GLY A 159 10.00 0.29 -5.09
CA GLY A 159 10.67 1.51 -5.55
C GLY A 159 11.65 1.28 -6.71
N SER A 160 12.18 0.06 -6.85
CA SER A 160 13.01 -0.34 -7.98
C SER A 160 12.19 -0.81 -9.19
N ALA A 161 11.08 -1.50 -8.96
CA ALA A 161 10.27 -2.09 -10.00
C ALA A 161 9.32 -1.08 -10.70
N LEU A 162 8.70 -0.17 -9.93
CA LEU A 162 7.71 0.78 -10.46
C LEU A 162 8.24 1.70 -11.55
N PRO A 163 9.45 2.30 -11.47
CA PRO A 163 9.98 3.13 -12.56
C PRO A 163 10.13 2.35 -13.86
N THR A 164 10.62 1.11 -13.81
CA THR A 164 10.75 0.23 -14.97
C THR A 164 9.38 -0.10 -15.55
N LEU A 165 8.43 -0.48 -14.69
CA LEU A 165 7.06 -0.78 -15.10
C LEU A 165 6.40 0.45 -15.75
N GLY A 166 6.49 1.63 -15.14
CA GLY A 166 5.98 2.87 -15.69
C GLY A 166 6.57 3.20 -17.07
N CYS A 167 7.89 3.02 -17.24
CA CYS A 167 8.56 3.20 -18.53
C CYS A 167 7.99 2.26 -19.60
N LEU A 168 7.81 0.97 -19.29
CA LEU A 168 7.26 -0.02 -20.22
C LEU A 168 5.81 0.29 -20.57
N LEU A 169 4.98 0.61 -19.57
CA LEU A 169 3.57 0.97 -19.80
C LEU A 169 3.43 2.21 -20.67
N ASN A 170 4.31 3.20 -20.51
CA ASN A 170 4.27 4.43 -21.32
C ASN A 170 4.62 4.20 -22.79
N LYS A 171 5.36 3.14 -23.12
CA LYS A 171 5.66 2.76 -24.51
C LYS A 171 4.52 2.00 -25.20
N LEU A 172 3.58 1.44 -24.45
CA LEU A 172 2.45 0.71 -25.04
C LEU A 172 1.43 1.69 -25.62
N ASP A 173 0.91 1.39 -26.81
CA ASP A 173 -0.30 2.02 -27.30
C ASP A 173 -1.54 1.57 -26.49
N ALA A 174 -2.65 2.28 -26.66
CA ALA A 174 -3.88 2.01 -25.91
C ALA A 174 -4.43 0.59 -26.11
N GLY A 175 -4.29 0.02 -27.30
CA GLY A 175 -4.75 -1.35 -27.60
C GLY A 175 -3.91 -2.39 -26.87
N LYS A 176 -2.59 -2.28 -26.97
CA LYS A 176 -1.65 -3.17 -26.27
C LYS A 176 -1.77 -3.04 -24.75
N LEU A 177 -1.94 -1.81 -24.24
CA LEU A 177 -2.15 -1.58 -22.82
C LEU A 177 -3.42 -2.30 -22.33
N ARG A 178 -4.56 -2.08 -23.00
CA ARG A 178 -5.82 -2.76 -22.67
C ARG A 178 -5.69 -4.28 -22.70
N ALA A 179 -5.02 -4.83 -23.71
CA ALA A 179 -4.77 -6.27 -23.83
C ALA A 179 -3.82 -6.82 -22.75
N SER A 180 -3.09 -5.96 -22.05
CA SER A 180 -2.13 -6.34 -21.01
C SER A 180 -2.68 -6.19 -19.59
N LEU A 181 -3.83 -5.55 -19.39
CA LEU A 181 -4.38 -5.25 -18.06
C LEU A 181 -4.56 -6.50 -17.19
N PHE A 182 -5.04 -7.60 -17.78
CA PHE A 182 -5.20 -8.85 -17.03
C PHE A 182 -3.88 -9.38 -16.48
N GLN A 183 -2.82 -9.41 -17.30
CA GLN A 183 -1.50 -9.88 -16.87
C GLN A 183 -0.87 -8.95 -15.83
N ILE A 184 -1.07 -7.62 -15.97
CA ILE A 184 -0.60 -6.65 -14.98
C ILE A 184 -1.27 -6.92 -13.63
N LEU A 185 -2.60 -7.05 -13.61
CA LEU A 185 -3.36 -7.37 -12.41
C LEU A 185 -2.95 -8.73 -11.84
N TYR A 186 -2.87 -9.76 -12.68
CA TYR A 186 -2.52 -11.11 -12.26
C TYR A 186 -1.17 -11.15 -11.56
N TYR A 187 -0.10 -10.73 -12.24
CA TYR A 187 1.25 -10.79 -11.66
C TYR A 187 1.45 -9.84 -10.49
N ARG A 188 0.85 -8.66 -10.54
CA ARG A 188 1.06 -7.68 -9.49
C ARG A 188 0.22 -7.96 -8.24
N TYR A 189 -1.00 -8.46 -8.37
CA TYR A 189 -1.96 -8.47 -7.29
C TYR A 189 -2.55 -9.84 -6.93
N TYR A 190 -2.59 -10.79 -7.85
CA TYR A 190 -3.31 -12.05 -7.62
C TYR A 190 -2.42 -13.28 -7.48
N ASN A 191 -1.27 -13.34 -8.11
CA ASN A 191 -0.43 -14.53 -8.19
C ASN A 191 0.41 -14.75 -6.92
N TYR A 192 -0.27 -14.91 -5.78
CA TYR A 192 0.39 -15.15 -4.48
C TYR A 192 -0.29 -16.28 -3.73
N GLU A 193 0.53 -17.19 -3.22
CA GLU A 193 0.15 -18.26 -2.30
C GLU A 193 0.33 -17.77 -0.86
N LEU A 194 -0.74 -17.79 -0.07
CA LEU A 194 -0.75 -17.23 1.29
C LEU A 194 0.14 -18.01 2.29
N ASP A 195 0.52 -19.25 1.95
CA ASP A 195 1.37 -20.11 2.80
C ASP A 195 2.86 -19.98 2.49
N LEU A 196 3.23 -19.30 1.41
CA LEU A 196 4.61 -19.05 1.03
C LEU A 196 5.04 -17.61 1.38
N PRO A 197 6.34 -17.35 1.64
CA PRO A 197 6.83 -16.00 1.87
C PRO A 197 6.48 -15.03 0.74
N PHE A 198 6.02 -13.83 1.06
CA PHE A 198 5.54 -12.88 0.07
C PHE A 198 6.64 -12.38 -0.89
N LEU A 199 7.77 -11.91 -0.34
CA LEU A 199 8.76 -11.17 -1.12
C LEU A 199 9.38 -11.96 -2.29
N PRO A 200 9.74 -13.24 -2.15
CA PRO A 200 10.23 -14.04 -3.28
C PRO A 200 9.18 -14.18 -4.39
N GLN A 201 7.90 -14.33 -4.02
CA GLN A 201 6.81 -14.40 -4.98
C GLN A 201 6.63 -13.07 -5.71
N TYR A 202 6.65 -11.95 -4.99
CA TYR A 202 6.57 -10.62 -5.56
C TYR A 202 7.69 -10.38 -6.58
N GLN A 203 8.94 -10.68 -6.22
CA GLN A 203 10.09 -10.50 -7.11
C GLN A 203 9.97 -11.35 -8.38
N LYS A 204 9.58 -12.63 -8.25
CA LYS A 204 9.30 -13.53 -9.38
C LYS A 204 8.19 -12.99 -10.28
N ASN A 205 7.11 -12.54 -9.69
CA ASN A 205 5.96 -12.01 -10.42
C ASN A 205 6.31 -10.73 -11.18
N MET A 206 7.04 -9.82 -10.56
CA MET A 206 7.46 -8.58 -11.21
C MET A 206 8.44 -8.83 -12.36
N ALA A 207 9.36 -9.79 -12.23
CA ALA A 207 10.25 -10.20 -13.32
C ALA A 207 9.46 -10.81 -14.49
N ALA A 208 8.46 -11.66 -14.21
CA ALA A 208 7.59 -12.23 -15.23
C ALA A 208 6.74 -11.15 -15.94
N LEU A 209 6.22 -10.18 -15.18
CA LEU A 209 5.49 -9.05 -15.74
C LEU A 209 6.37 -8.19 -16.65
N GLU A 210 7.58 -7.87 -16.22
CA GLU A 210 8.54 -7.11 -17.02
C GLU A 210 8.83 -7.83 -18.33
N GLN A 211 9.15 -9.12 -18.29
CA GLN A 211 9.40 -9.94 -19.47
C GLN A 211 8.19 -9.93 -20.42
N PHE A 212 6.98 -10.13 -19.90
CA PHE A 212 5.74 -10.10 -20.68
C PHE A 212 5.58 -8.75 -21.42
N LEU A 213 5.79 -7.63 -20.72
CA LEU A 213 5.64 -6.31 -21.30
C LEU A 213 6.69 -6.01 -22.37
N ARG A 214 7.94 -6.44 -22.17
CA ARG A 214 9.00 -6.34 -23.19
C ARG A 214 8.67 -7.13 -24.44
N GLN A 215 8.14 -8.34 -24.31
CA GLN A 215 7.65 -9.14 -25.44
C GLN A 215 6.53 -8.41 -26.20
N ARG A 216 5.60 -7.77 -25.50
CA ARG A 216 4.55 -6.96 -26.13
C ARG A 216 5.08 -5.76 -26.90
N LEU A 217 6.23 -5.23 -26.52
CA LEU A 217 6.93 -4.15 -27.20
C LEU A 217 7.83 -4.64 -28.36
N GLY A 218 8.11 -5.94 -28.44
CA GLY A 218 9.06 -6.49 -29.40
C GLY A 218 10.53 -6.22 -29.01
N GLU A 219 10.80 -6.06 -27.72
CA GLU A 219 12.13 -5.79 -27.17
C GLU A 219 12.89 -7.09 -26.76
N VAL A 220 12.29 -8.27 -26.98
CA VAL A 220 12.86 -9.60 -26.68
C VAL A 220 12.61 -10.53 -27.84
#